data_77eb7a3db8c805bce28b250f04f269b3
#
_entry.id   77eb7a3db8c805bce28b250f04f269b3
#
_cell.length_a   1.000
_cell.length_b   1.000
_cell.length_c   1.000
_cell.angle_alpha   90.00
_cell.angle_beta   90.00
_cell.angle_gamma   90.00
#
_symmetry.space_group_name_H-M   'P 1'
#
loop_
_entity.id
_entity.type
_entity.pdbx_description
1 polymer ?
#
loop_
_entity_poly.entity_id
_entity_poly.type
_entity_poly.pdbx_seq_one_letter_code
_entity_poly.pdbx_strand_id
1 'polypeptide(L)'
;HNDARRQRQMCIRDRVYSSKQDYFDWLERLEQFEENINNAYKINKRGLSEGYTQPKLVTKGVVAQLESIINSEIQSNPYMKVFIEADENLLTEDEKAELINSAETLIENKINPAYKKLHDFLKDDYLINSRDSIGIKDIPNGKEYYEFLARFYTTTDLTPEEIHNIGLQEIQRIRSEMEEIIRQVNWDGDFGSFLNYLRTSPRFYYDNGEDLFNAYLIMSKTIDPLLPKIFKEFPRAPYGVKPIPAESAPFTTTAYYNSPSPGRPGYFYANLYKPESRPKYEIPVLTVHEAVPGHHFQISIAQELENVPTFRKYQGITAFVEGWGLYSEELGEYINIYDDPYDKFGQLTYDMWRAIRLVVDTGTVSYTHLRAHETIHHL
;
A
#
# COMPACT_ATOMS: atom_id res chain seq x y z
N HIS A 1 -1.75 10.08 -6.54
CA HIS A 1 -0.79 10.94 -5.83
C HIS A 1 -0.17 10.30 -4.59
N ASN A 2 -0.91 9.44 -3.86
CA ASN A 2 -0.37 8.75 -2.68
C ASN A 2 0.64 7.65 -3.06
N ASP A 3 0.43 6.91 -4.15
CA ASP A 3 1.33 5.82 -4.54
C ASP A 3 2.69 6.30 -5.00
N ALA A 4 2.77 7.37 -5.79
CA ALA A 4 4.05 7.93 -6.20
C ALA A 4 4.85 8.53 -5.00
N ARG A 5 4.16 9.04 -3.96
CA ARG A 5 4.81 9.49 -2.73
C ARG A 5 5.22 8.31 -1.84
N ARG A 6 4.38 7.27 -1.73
CA ARG A 6 4.73 6.01 -1.05
C ARG A 6 5.91 5.33 -1.71
N GLN A 7 5.91 5.20 -3.04
CA GLN A 7 7.04 4.65 -3.79
C GLN A 7 8.32 5.46 -3.59
N ARG A 8 8.26 6.80 -3.56
CA ARG A 8 9.45 7.63 -3.30
C ARG A 8 9.97 7.47 -1.87
N GLN A 9 9.10 7.39 -0.87
CA GLN A 9 9.51 7.14 0.52
C GLN A 9 10.05 5.72 0.70
N MET A 10 9.44 4.72 0.06
CA MET A 10 9.90 3.34 0.06
C MET A 10 11.26 3.19 -0.65
N CYS A 11 11.47 3.86 -1.79
CA CYS A 11 12.77 3.88 -2.47
C CYS A 11 13.91 4.49 -1.63
N ILE A 12 13.58 5.36 -0.69
CA ILE A 12 14.56 5.95 0.23
C ILE A 12 14.95 4.96 1.33
N ARG A 13 13.99 4.21 1.88
CA ARG A 13 14.22 3.25 2.97
C ARG A 13 14.94 1.97 2.51
N ASP A 14 14.68 1.54 1.28
CA ASP A 14 15.23 0.29 0.73
C ASP A 14 16.46 0.51 -0.16
N ARG A 15 17.02 1.73 -0.18
CA ARG A 15 18.23 2.00 -0.93
C ARG A 15 19.40 1.21 -0.33
N VAL A 16 20.09 0.48 -1.18
CA VAL A 16 21.37 -0.12 -0.81
C VAL A 16 22.42 0.97 -0.83
N TYR A 17 23.00 1.27 0.31
CA TYR A 17 24.15 2.13 0.43
C TYR A 17 25.39 1.28 0.15
N SER A 18 26.01 1.47 -1.01
CA SER A 18 27.12 0.65 -1.51
C SER A 18 28.45 1.39 -1.54
N SER A 19 28.42 2.66 -1.27
CA SER A 19 29.59 3.53 -1.24
C SER A 19 29.43 4.61 -0.18
N LYS A 20 30.57 5.17 0.27
CA LYS A 20 30.62 6.34 1.13
C LYS A 20 29.83 7.51 0.55
N GLN A 21 29.90 7.74 -0.76
CA GLN A 21 29.19 8.83 -1.43
C GLN A 21 27.66 8.75 -1.25
N ASP A 22 27.08 7.57 -1.14
CA ASP A 22 25.64 7.39 -0.93
C ASP A 22 25.15 8.06 0.38
N TYR A 23 25.96 8.05 1.42
CA TYR A 23 25.63 8.69 2.71
C TYR A 23 25.73 10.22 2.63
N PHE A 24 26.72 10.75 1.92
CA PHE A 24 26.83 12.19 1.65
C PHE A 24 25.69 12.68 0.75
N ASP A 25 25.33 11.92 -0.28
CA ASP A 25 24.17 12.21 -1.14
C ASP A 25 22.87 12.23 -0.32
N TRP A 26 22.75 11.37 0.70
CA TRP A 26 21.59 11.37 1.58
C TRP A 26 21.54 12.62 2.45
N LEU A 27 22.67 13.04 3.00
CA LEU A 27 22.78 14.27 3.77
C LEU A 27 22.40 15.49 2.91
N GLU A 28 22.91 15.58 1.68
CA GLU A 28 22.56 16.65 0.72
C GLU A 28 21.05 16.68 0.42
N ARG A 29 20.42 15.50 0.31
CA ARG A 29 18.97 15.43 0.16
C ARG A 29 18.22 15.91 1.39
N LEU A 30 18.71 15.63 2.59
CA LEU A 30 18.09 16.14 3.82
C LEU A 30 18.09 17.67 3.86
N GLU A 31 19.11 18.32 3.33
CA GLU A 31 19.13 19.79 3.24
C GLU A 31 17.96 20.36 2.45
N GLN A 32 17.45 19.62 1.43
CA GLN A 32 16.34 20.05 0.59
C GLN A 32 14.96 19.79 1.23
N PHE A 33 14.88 19.07 2.36
CA PHE A 33 13.61 18.73 3.00
C PHE A 33 12.89 19.97 3.53
N GLU A 34 13.60 20.95 4.05
CA GLU A 34 13.01 22.22 4.51
C GLU A 34 12.22 22.90 3.37
N GLU A 35 12.81 22.97 2.18
CA GLU A 35 12.13 23.57 1.01
C GLU A 35 10.91 22.76 0.59
N ASN A 36 11.01 21.43 0.57
CA ASN A 36 9.89 20.55 0.25
C ASN A 36 8.72 20.72 1.24
N ILE A 37 9.00 20.81 2.52
CA ILE A 37 8.00 21.02 3.58
C ILE A 37 7.36 22.42 3.43
N ASN A 38 8.18 23.45 3.19
CA ASN A 38 7.68 24.80 2.95
C ASN A 38 6.83 24.90 1.68
N ASN A 39 7.15 24.13 0.63
CA ASN A 39 6.32 24.04 -0.58
C ASN A 39 4.98 23.34 -0.29
N ALA A 40 4.99 22.27 0.54
CA ALA A 40 3.76 21.66 1.01
C ALA A 40 2.89 22.65 1.78
N TYR A 41 3.48 23.45 2.69
CA TYR A 41 2.77 24.53 3.37
C TYR A 41 2.13 25.54 2.40
N LYS A 42 2.89 26.05 1.42
CA LYS A 42 2.40 27.00 0.42
C LYS A 42 1.25 26.45 -0.42
N ILE A 43 1.37 25.18 -0.87
CA ILE A 43 0.35 24.50 -1.67
C ILE A 43 -0.94 24.32 -0.86
N ASN A 44 -0.85 23.86 0.39
CA ASN A 44 -2.01 23.69 1.24
C ASN A 44 -2.67 25.02 1.60
N LYS A 45 -1.88 26.07 1.85
CA LYS A 45 -2.39 27.43 2.11
C LYS A 45 -3.14 27.97 0.90
N ARG A 46 -2.60 27.80 -0.29
CA ARG A 46 -3.27 28.17 -1.54
C ARG A 46 -4.55 27.34 -1.73
N GLY A 47 -4.47 26.02 -1.54
CA GLY A 47 -5.62 25.14 -1.63
C GLY A 47 -6.76 25.57 -0.71
N LEU A 48 -6.43 25.95 0.53
CA LEU A 48 -7.40 26.47 1.50
C LEU A 48 -8.11 27.74 0.98
N SER A 49 -7.33 28.70 0.47
CA SER A 49 -7.90 29.97 -0.05
C SER A 49 -8.74 29.79 -1.31
N GLU A 50 -8.48 28.74 -2.10
CA GLU A 50 -9.17 28.45 -3.36
C GLU A 50 -10.29 27.39 -3.19
N GLY A 51 -10.52 26.87 -1.98
CA GLY A 51 -11.52 25.84 -1.69
C GLY A 51 -11.09 24.39 -2.01
N TYR A 52 -9.83 24.17 -2.38
CA TYR A 52 -9.27 22.83 -2.63
C TYR A 52 -8.74 22.23 -1.34
N THR A 53 -9.62 21.79 -0.46
CA THR A 53 -9.24 21.23 0.84
C THR A 53 -9.39 19.71 0.90
N GLN A 54 -8.59 19.07 1.75
CA GLN A 54 -8.82 17.70 2.17
C GLN A 54 -9.95 17.64 3.20
N PRO A 55 -10.64 16.50 3.37
CA PRO A 55 -11.60 16.34 4.45
C PRO A 55 -10.95 16.50 5.83
N LYS A 56 -11.68 17.06 6.79
CA LYS A 56 -11.22 17.16 8.20
C LYS A 56 -10.74 15.84 8.77
N LEU A 57 -11.43 14.73 8.43
CA LEU A 57 -11.06 13.40 8.90
C LEU A 57 -9.63 13.01 8.48
N VAL A 58 -9.25 13.29 7.23
CA VAL A 58 -7.91 13.01 6.72
C VAL A 58 -6.88 13.95 7.34
N THR A 59 -7.22 15.23 7.44
CA THR A 59 -6.32 16.25 7.99
C THR A 59 -5.94 15.98 9.45
N LYS A 60 -6.90 15.51 10.29
CA LYS A 60 -6.62 15.09 11.67
C LYS A 60 -5.52 14.03 11.75
N GLY A 61 -5.55 13.03 10.87
CA GLY A 61 -4.52 12.00 10.83
C GLY A 61 -3.14 12.56 10.46
N VAL A 62 -3.08 13.52 9.53
CA VAL A 62 -1.82 14.16 9.13
C VAL A 62 -1.26 15.02 10.27
N VAL A 63 -2.10 15.77 10.99
CA VAL A 63 -1.67 16.55 12.17
C VAL A 63 -1.05 15.64 13.21
N ALA A 64 -1.69 14.52 13.55
CA ALA A 64 -1.17 13.57 14.53
C ALA A 64 0.17 12.94 14.09
N GLN A 65 0.34 12.63 12.80
CA GLN A 65 1.60 12.13 12.26
C GLN A 65 2.74 13.14 12.37
N LEU A 66 2.47 14.42 12.04
CA LEU A 66 3.45 15.49 12.19
C LEU A 66 3.82 15.71 13.66
N GLU A 67 2.84 15.67 14.55
CA GLU A 67 3.06 15.79 16.01
C GLU A 67 3.98 14.67 16.53
N SER A 68 3.78 13.44 16.06
CA SER A 68 4.64 12.29 16.40
C SER A 68 6.08 12.47 15.90
N ILE A 69 6.28 12.98 14.69
CA ILE A 69 7.62 13.21 14.12
C ILE A 69 8.34 14.33 14.88
N ILE A 70 7.67 15.45 15.13
CA ILE A 70 8.24 16.63 15.80
C ILE A 70 8.66 16.30 17.24
N ASN A 71 7.88 15.47 17.92
CA ASN A 71 8.11 15.11 19.32
C ASN A 71 8.99 13.86 19.51
N SER A 72 9.44 13.21 18.43
CA SER A 72 10.33 12.06 18.52
C SER A 72 11.72 12.48 19.00
N GLU A 73 12.37 11.62 19.79
CA GLU A 73 13.79 11.78 20.08
C GLU A 73 14.59 11.73 18.77
N ILE A 74 15.62 12.56 18.66
CA ILE A 74 16.36 12.72 17.41
C ILE A 74 16.98 11.42 16.92
N GLN A 75 17.47 10.59 17.82
CA GLN A 75 18.03 9.27 17.51
C GLN A 75 16.98 8.27 16.96
N SER A 76 15.71 8.48 17.31
CA SER A 76 14.59 7.69 16.81
C SER A 76 13.97 8.26 15.53
N ASN A 77 14.48 9.39 15.06
CA ASN A 77 13.98 10.03 13.85
C ASN A 77 14.28 9.15 12.62
N PRO A 78 13.29 8.86 11.76
CA PRO A 78 13.48 7.98 10.58
C PRO A 78 14.61 8.42 9.65
N TYR A 79 14.96 9.70 9.63
CA TYR A 79 16.04 10.23 8.79
C TYR A 79 17.44 9.95 9.36
N MET A 80 17.55 9.70 10.66
CA MET A 80 18.81 9.36 11.32
C MET A 80 19.22 7.91 11.12
N LYS A 81 18.26 7.01 10.93
CA LYS A 81 18.49 5.57 10.85
C LYS A 81 19.59 5.19 9.86
N VAL A 82 19.62 5.83 8.70
CA VAL A 82 20.63 5.59 7.66
C VAL A 82 22.06 5.79 8.15
N PHE A 83 22.28 6.81 8.97
CA PHE A 83 23.61 7.12 9.50
C PHE A 83 23.96 6.27 10.73
N ILE A 84 22.97 5.98 11.57
CA ILE A 84 23.15 5.16 12.78
C ILE A 84 23.48 3.70 12.37
N GLU A 85 22.79 3.17 11.37
CA GLU A 85 22.98 1.81 10.85
C GLU A 85 23.98 1.76 9.68
N ALA A 86 24.83 2.77 9.51
CA ALA A 86 25.78 2.81 8.41
C ALA A 86 26.79 1.65 8.50
N ASP A 87 27.14 1.10 7.32
CA ASP A 87 28.09 0.01 7.21
C ASP A 87 29.50 0.51 7.61
N GLU A 88 30.06 -0.11 8.64
CA GLU A 88 31.41 0.20 9.20
C GLU A 88 32.53 -0.07 8.18
N ASN A 89 32.27 -0.85 7.13
CA ASN A 89 33.26 -1.05 6.06
C ASN A 89 33.30 0.10 5.04
N LEU A 90 32.25 0.94 5.00
CA LEU A 90 32.13 2.06 4.07
C LEU A 90 32.48 3.42 4.65
N LEU A 91 32.36 3.56 5.98
CA LEU A 91 32.64 4.80 6.71
C LEU A 91 33.58 4.53 7.86
N THR A 92 34.52 5.45 8.11
CA THR A 92 35.28 5.47 9.36
C THR A 92 34.38 5.98 10.50
N GLU A 93 34.72 5.70 11.75
CA GLU A 93 34.00 6.19 12.93
C GLU A 93 33.90 7.74 12.95
N ASP A 94 34.99 8.43 12.55
CA ASP A 94 35.00 9.90 12.49
C ASP A 94 34.01 10.41 11.41
N GLU A 95 33.98 9.81 10.25
CA GLU A 95 33.07 10.17 9.17
C GLU A 95 31.60 9.88 9.53
N LYS A 96 31.35 8.74 10.17
CA LYS A 96 30.02 8.40 10.68
C LYS A 96 29.54 9.42 11.72
N ALA A 97 30.43 9.78 12.66
CA ALA A 97 30.14 10.79 13.66
C ALA A 97 29.87 12.18 13.06
N GLU A 98 30.65 12.59 12.05
CA GLU A 98 30.43 13.84 11.32
C GLU A 98 29.08 13.87 10.60
N LEU A 99 28.70 12.78 9.91
CA LEU A 99 27.42 12.65 9.23
C LEU A 99 26.24 12.68 10.21
N ILE A 100 26.35 11.99 11.35
CA ILE A 100 25.35 12.01 12.43
C ILE A 100 25.16 13.43 12.94
N ASN A 101 26.23 14.11 13.35
CA ASN A 101 26.19 15.48 13.87
C ASN A 101 25.59 16.47 12.85
N SER A 102 25.96 16.32 11.58
CA SER A 102 25.41 17.15 10.50
C SER A 102 23.92 16.91 10.28
N ALA A 103 23.48 15.64 10.29
CA ALA A 103 22.08 15.27 10.15
C ALA A 103 21.25 15.77 11.35
N GLU A 104 21.73 15.60 12.56
CA GLU A 104 21.11 16.14 13.79
C GLU A 104 20.90 17.65 13.68
N THR A 105 21.96 18.38 13.31
CA THR A 105 21.90 19.82 13.10
C THR A 105 20.86 20.24 12.07
N LEU A 106 20.76 19.51 10.94
CA LEU A 106 19.76 19.76 9.90
C LEU A 106 18.34 19.50 10.40
N ILE A 107 18.13 18.38 11.10
CA ILE A 107 16.83 18.00 11.63
C ILE A 107 16.36 19.03 12.66
N GLU A 108 17.20 19.40 13.62
CA GLU A 108 16.83 20.32 14.68
C GLU A 108 16.59 21.75 14.16
N ASN A 109 17.47 22.24 13.30
CA ASN A 109 17.47 23.66 12.94
C ASN A 109 16.71 24.00 11.66
N LYS A 110 16.41 23.00 10.81
CA LYS A 110 15.70 23.23 9.52
C LYS A 110 14.45 22.38 9.40
N ILE A 111 14.56 21.05 9.56
CA ILE A 111 13.46 20.12 9.24
C ILE A 111 12.34 20.21 10.28
N ASN A 112 12.67 20.10 11.58
CA ASN A 112 11.69 20.18 12.66
C ASN A 112 10.99 21.55 12.73
N PRO A 113 11.65 22.70 12.59
CA PRO A 113 10.98 23.99 12.48
C PRO A 113 10.03 24.09 11.29
N ALA A 114 10.42 23.54 10.12
CA ALA A 114 9.55 23.52 8.95
C ALA A 114 8.33 22.62 9.16
N TYR A 115 8.50 21.43 9.75
CA TYR A 115 7.38 20.57 10.14
C TYR A 115 6.48 21.22 11.18
N LYS A 116 7.05 21.89 12.19
CA LYS A 116 6.26 22.62 13.19
C LYS A 116 5.41 23.70 12.54
N LYS A 117 5.98 24.48 11.64
CA LYS A 117 5.23 25.50 10.89
C LYS A 117 4.09 24.91 10.07
N LEU A 118 4.32 23.79 9.40
CA LEU A 118 3.27 23.07 8.64
C LEU A 118 2.21 22.50 9.57
N HIS A 119 2.62 21.90 10.69
CA HIS A 119 1.73 21.35 11.71
C HIS A 119 0.81 22.42 12.29
N ASP A 120 1.38 23.54 12.77
CA ASP A 120 0.62 24.63 13.40
C ASP A 120 -0.42 25.20 12.39
N PHE A 121 -0.02 25.41 11.14
CA PHE A 121 -0.94 25.82 10.09
C PHE A 121 -2.05 24.79 9.85
N LEU A 122 -1.69 23.50 9.74
CA LEU A 122 -2.70 22.45 9.50
C LEU A 122 -3.66 22.28 10.67
N LYS A 123 -3.18 22.46 11.91
CA LYS A 123 -3.97 22.33 13.13
C LYS A 123 -4.87 23.52 13.38
N ASP A 124 -4.32 24.74 13.31
CA ASP A 124 -4.96 25.95 13.81
C ASP A 124 -5.76 26.70 12.75
N ASP A 125 -5.47 26.50 11.45
CA ASP A 125 -6.15 27.17 10.35
C ASP A 125 -6.78 26.19 9.36
N TYR A 126 -5.99 25.31 8.77
CA TYR A 126 -6.46 24.44 7.69
C TYR A 126 -7.56 23.47 8.16
N LEU A 127 -7.37 22.79 9.31
CA LEU A 127 -8.33 21.82 9.84
C LEU A 127 -9.67 22.49 10.18
N ILE A 128 -9.64 23.68 10.74
CA ILE A 128 -10.85 24.43 11.13
C ILE A 128 -11.67 24.77 9.89
N ASN A 129 -11.01 25.23 8.82
CA ASN A 129 -11.61 25.72 7.59
C ASN A 129 -11.72 24.65 6.48
N SER A 130 -11.27 23.41 6.74
CA SER A 130 -11.43 22.28 5.81
C SER A 130 -12.88 21.84 5.71
N ARG A 131 -13.20 21.15 4.62
CA ARG A 131 -14.53 20.56 4.41
C ARG A 131 -14.81 19.39 5.36
N ASP A 132 -16.05 19.27 5.79
CA ASP A 132 -16.54 18.12 6.56
C ASP A 132 -16.88 16.92 5.65
N SER A 133 -17.27 17.20 4.41
CA SER A 133 -17.61 16.18 3.42
C SER A 133 -16.39 15.38 2.97
N ILE A 134 -16.59 14.08 2.69
CA ILE A 134 -15.52 13.16 2.28
C ILE A 134 -15.33 13.10 0.75
N GLY A 135 -16.41 13.33 -0.02
CA GLY A 135 -16.40 13.22 -1.48
C GLY A 135 -15.57 14.31 -2.16
N ILE A 136 -14.79 13.95 -3.18
CA ILE A 136 -14.00 14.91 -3.96
C ILE A 136 -14.88 15.86 -4.78
N LYS A 137 -16.13 15.50 -5.05
CA LYS A 137 -17.11 16.33 -5.74
C LYS A 137 -17.35 17.70 -5.08
N ASP A 138 -17.05 17.80 -3.79
CA ASP A 138 -17.32 19.00 -3.00
C ASP A 138 -16.16 20.02 -3.03
N ILE A 139 -15.13 19.79 -3.82
CA ILE A 139 -14.12 20.80 -4.18
C ILE A 139 -14.50 21.47 -5.50
N PRO A 140 -13.96 22.65 -5.82
CA PRO A 140 -14.19 23.28 -7.12
C PRO A 140 -13.85 22.33 -8.29
N ASN A 141 -14.76 22.21 -9.26
CA ASN A 141 -14.66 21.25 -10.39
C ASN A 141 -14.41 19.78 -9.96
N GLY A 142 -14.84 19.42 -8.75
CA GLY A 142 -14.51 18.11 -8.17
C GLY A 142 -15.12 16.94 -8.92
N LYS A 143 -16.32 17.12 -9.49
CA LYS A 143 -16.98 16.09 -10.31
C LYS A 143 -16.21 15.82 -11.60
N GLU A 144 -15.90 16.86 -12.36
CA GLU A 144 -15.14 16.78 -13.60
C GLU A 144 -13.73 16.24 -13.34
N TYR A 145 -13.12 16.63 -12.24
CA TYR A 145 -11.83 16.11 -11.82
C TYR A 145 -11.88 14.62 -11.49
N TYR A 146 -12.92 14.16 -10.82
CA TYR A 146 -13.09 12.73 -10.54
C TYR A 146 -13.32 11.91 -11.81
N GLU A 147 -14.15 12.38 -12.75
CA GLU A 147 -14.35 11.75 -14.05
C GLU A 147 -13.04 11.67 -14.85
N PHE A 148 -12.22 12.72 -14.81
CA PHE A 148 -10.87 12.68 -15.38
C PHE A 148 -10.01 11.62 -14.71
N LEU A 149 -9.98 11.54 -13.38
CA LEU A 149 -9.20 10.54 -12.65
C LEU A 149 -9.69 9.11 -12.92
N ALA A 150 -11.00 8.90 -13.01
CA ALA A 150 -11.57 7.61 -13.37
C ALA A 150 -11.01 7.14 -14.73
N ARG A 151 -11.12 7.95 -15.78
CA ARG A 151 -10.54 7.63 -17.10
C ARG A 151 -9.03 7.44 -17.06
N PHE A 152 -8.32 8.30 -16.34
CA PHE A 152 -6.86 8.23 -16.24
C PHE A 152 -6.36 6.93 -15.59
N TYR A 153 -6.98 6.51 -14.48
CA TYR A 153 -6.53 5.33 -13.73
C TYR A 153 -7.08 4.03 -14.28
N THR A 154 -8.30 4.02 -14.83
CA THR A 154 -8.91 2.81 -15.43
C THR A 154 -8.48 2.59 -16.86
N THR A 155 -8.01 3.63 -17.55
CA THR A 155 -7.74 3.61 -18.99
C THR A 155 -8.97 3.27 -19.86
N THR A 156 -10.17 3.52 -19.33
CA THR A 156 -11.46 3.30 -20.01
C THR A 156 -12.26 4.60 -20.09
N ASP A 157 -13.31 4.62 -20.92
CA ASP A 157 -14.26 5.73 -21.02
C ASP A 157 -15.48 5.55 -20.12
N LEU A 158 -15.44 4.57 -19.20
CA LEU A 158 -16.55 4.31 -18.27
C LEU A 158 -16.79 5.52 -17.35
N THR A 159 -18.05 5.85 -17.20
CA THR A 159 -18.50 6.85 -16.24
C THR A 159 -18.45 6.32 -14.81
N PRO A 160 -18.37 7.19 -13.79
CA PRO A 160 -18.47 6.78 -12.39
C PRO A 160 -19.71 5.95 -12.08
N GLU A 161 -20.85 6.23 -12.74
CA GLU A 161 -22.10 5.47 -12.56
C GLU A 161 -21.99 4.06 -13.15
N GLU A 162 -21.40 3.90 -14.33
CA GLU A 162 -21.16 2.58 -14.93
C GLU A 162 -20.21 1.75 -14.07
N ILE A 163 -19.13 2.36 -13.54
CA ILE A 163 -18.21 1.69 -12.61
C ILE A 163 -18.92 1.27 -11.33
N HIS A 164 -19.79 2.11 -10.78
CA HIS A 164 -20.63 1.81 -9.62
C HIS A 164 -21.50 0.57 -9.86
N ASN A 165 -22.19 0.55 -10.99
CA ASN A 165 -23.09 -0.57 -11.37
C ASN A 165 -22.31 -1.88 -11.60
N ILE A 166 -21.10 -1.82 -12.18
CA ILE A 166 -20.19 -2.97 -12.26
C ILE A 166 -19.86 -3.47 -10.85
N GLY A 167 -19.51 -2.57 -9.94
CA GLY A 167 -19.24 -2.93 -8.54
C GLY A 167 -20.40 -3.64 -7.87
N LEU A 168 -21.64 -3.18 -8.06
CA LEU A 168 -22.84 -3.83 -7.53
C LEU A 168 -23.06 -5.23 -8.10
N GLN A 169 -22.83 -5.41 -9.41
CA GLN A 169 -22.96 -6.72 -10.07
C GLN A 169 -21.90 -7.70 -9.55
N GLU A 170 -20.66 -7.25 -9.42
CA GLU A 170 -19.57 -8.07 -8.88
C GLU A 170 -19.79 -8.47 -7.42
N ILE A 171 -20.30 -7.59 -6.58
CA ILE A 171 -20.68 -7.91 -5.21
C ILE A 171 -21.70 -9.05 -5.18
N GLN A 172 -22.71 -9.03 -6.05
CA GLN A 172 -23.71 -10.10 -6.11
C GLN A 172 -23.13 -11.43 -6.59
N ARG A 173 -22.26 -11.39 -7.61
CA ARG A 173 -21.57 -12.59 -8.13
C ARG A 173 -20.72 -13.23 -7.02
N ILE A 174 -19.81 -12.44 -6.43
CA ILE A 174 -18.88 -12.91 -5.41
C ILE A 174 -19.64 -13.42 -4.18
N ARG A 175 -20.70 -12.72 -3.77
CA ARG A 175 -21.55 -13.16 -2.66
C ARG A 175 -22.14 -14.54 -2.90
N SER A 176 -22.62 -14.81 -4.13
CA SER A 176 -23.18 -16.12 -4.49
C SER A 176 -22.13 -17.23 -4.43
N GLU A 177 -20.90 -16.94 -4.87
CA GLU A 177 -19.77 -17.87 -4.77
C GLU A 177 -19.34 -18.14 -3.33
N MET A 178 -19.30 -17.10 -2.49
CA MET A 178 -19.04 -17.26 -1.05
C MET A 178 -20.10 -18.13 -0.36
N GLU A 179 -21.37 -17.96 -0.71
CA GLU A 179 -22.45 -18.78 -0.17
C GLU A 179 -22.37 -20.25 -0.64
N GLU A 180 -21.83 -20.51 -1.82
CA GLU A 180 -21.54 -21.87 -2.27
C GLU A 180 -20.47 -22.53 -1.41
N ILE A 181 -19.40 -21.81 -1.07
CA ILE A 181 -18.36 -22.33 -0.16
C ILE A 181 -18.94 -22.61 1.23
N ILE A 182 -19.81 -21.74 1.76
CA ILE A 182 -20.47 -21.95 3.05
C ILE A 182 -21.28 -23.25 3.05
N ARG A 183 -21.97 -23.56 1.94
CA ARG A 183 -22.67 -24.84 1.76
C ARG A 183 -21.69 -26.03 1.67
N GLN A 184 -20.60 -25.85 0.93
CA GLN A 184 -19.57 -26.89 0.74
C GLN A 184 -18.92 -27.30 2.09
N VAL A 185 -18.67 -26.34 2.98
CA VAL A 185 -18.11 -26.64 4.32
C VAL A 185 -19.18 -27.13 5.33
N ASN A 186 -20.43 -27.28 4.90
CA ASN A 186 -21.56 -27.71 5.73
C ASN A 186 -21.76 -26.82 6.98
N TRP A 187 -21.64 -25.50 6.83
CA TRP A 187 -21.88 -24.56 7.91
C TRP A 187 -23.37 -24.49 8.27
N ASP A 188 -23.69 -24.75 9.53
CA ASP A 188 -25.05 -24.66 10.05
C ASP A 188 -25.32 -23.27 10.63
N GLY A 189 -25.49 -22.30 9.76
CA GLY A 189 -25.75 -20.90 10.13
C GLY A 189 -25.87 -19.99 8.92
N ASP A 190 -26.14 -18.73 9.19
CA ASP A 190 -26.19 -17.71 8.15
C ASP A 190 -24.79 -17.17 7.77
N PHE A 191 -24.75 -16.34 6.74
CA PHE A 191 -23.51 -15.71 6.27
C PHE A 191 -22.81 -14.87 7.34
N GLY A 192 -23.57 -14.12 8.13
CA GLY A 192 -23.02 -13.28 9.20
C GLY A 192 -22.34 -14.10 10.28
N SER A 193 -22.97 -15.22 10.69
CA SER A 193 -22.41 -16.14 11.67
C SER A 193 -21.16 -16.85 11.15
N PHE A 194 -21.10 -17.16 9.83
CA PHE A 194 -19.90 -17.69 9.20
C PHE A 194 -18.75 -16.70 9.20
N LEU A 195 -19.00 -15.44 8.82
CA LEU A 195 -17.99 -14.39 8.91
C LEU A 195 -17.48 -14.20 10.35
N ASN A 196 -18.38 -14.26 11.34
CA ASN A 196 -17.98 -14.18 12.74
C ASN A 196 -17.10 -15.35 13.14
N TYR A 197 -17.43 -16.57 12.71
CA TYR A 197 -16.60 -17.76 12.92
C TYR A 197 -15.20 -17.58 12.32
N LEU A 198 -15.09 -17.11 11.08
CA LEU A 198 -13.81 -16.85 10.43
C LEU A 198 -12.96 -15.83 11.21
N ARG A 199 -13.60 -14.78 11.73
CA ARG A 199 -12.92 -13.68 12.45
C ARG A 199 -12.49 -14.04 13.87
N THR A 200 -13.17 -15.00 14.51
CA THR A 200 -12.99 -15.26 15.95
C THR A 200 -12.37 -16.62 16.26
N SER A 201 -12.39 -17.56 15.31
CA SER A 201 -11.84 -18.89 15.53
C SER A 201 -10.31 -18.87 15.51
N PRO A 202 -9.63 -19.32 16.59
CA PRO A 202 -8.16 -19.41 16.63
C PRO A 202 -7.57 -20.31 15.55
N ARG A 203 -8.35 -21.22 14.97
CA ARG A 203 -7.95 -22.10 13.85
C ARG A 203 -7.30 -21.30 12.72
N PHE A 204 -7.82 -20.11 12.44
CA PHE A 204 -7.44 -19.31 11.27
C PHE A 204 -6.32 -18.31 11.52
N TYR A 205 -5.74 -18.29 12.68
CA TYR A 205 -4.71 -17.32 13.04
C TYR A 205 -3.45 -18.00 13.55
N TYR A 206 -2.34 -17.29 13.45
CA TYR A 206 -1.09 -17.65 14.12
C TYR A 206 -0.97 -16.87 15.43
N ASP A 207 -0.34 -17.51 16.43
CA ASP A 207 -0.13 -16.89 17.75
C ASP A 207 1.01 -15.86 17.74
N ASN A 208 1.88 -15.90 16.72
CA ASN A 208 3.03 -15.03 16.63
C ASN A 208 3.38 -14.68 15.17
N GLY A 209 4.17 -13.60 15.01
CA GLY A 209 4.57 -13.11 13.69
C GLY A 209 5.58 -14.01 12.97
N GLU A 210 6.36 -14.82 13.68
CA GLU A 210 7.35 -15.72 13.07
C GLU A 210 6.66 -16.86 12.31
N ASP A 211 5.67 -17.48 12.90
CA ASP A 211 4.88 -18.53 12.23
C ASP A 211 4.12 -17.97 11.03
N LEU A 212 3.55 -16.78 11.17
CA LEU A 212 2.91 -16.09 10.04
C LEU A 212 3.91 -15.81 8.91
N PHE A 213 5.11 -15.36 9.24
CA PHE A 213 6.16 -15.10 8.24
C PHE A 213 6.60 -16.39 7.54
N ASN A 214 6.82 -17.46 8.31
CA ASN A 214 7.18 -18.77 7.78
C ASN A 214 6.09 -19.31 6.84
N ALA A 215 4.82 -19.06 7.12
CA ALA A 215 3.72 -19.46 6.24
C ALA A 215 3.78 -18.74 4.88
N TYR A 216 4.10 -17.43 4.82
CA TYR A 216 4.33 -16.72 3.57
C TYR A 216 5.54 -17.27 2.79
N LEU A 217 6.65 -17.60 3.48
CA LEU A 217 7.81 -18.21 2.85
C LEU A 217 7.49 -19.59 2.25
N ILE A 218 6.77 -20.42 3.01
CA ILE A 218 6.35 -21.76 2.56
C ILE A 218 5.42 -21.62 1.36
N MET A 219 4.41 -20.75 1.43
CA MET A 219 3.46 -20.54 0.33
C MET A 219 4.17 -20.06 -0.94
N SER A 220 5.12 -19.12 -0.82
CA SER A 220 5.93 -18.67 -1.95
C SER A 220 6.67 -19.83 -2.63
N LYS A 221 7.27 -20.73 -1.84
CA LYS A 221 7.98 -21.90 -2.36
C LYS A 221 7.06 -23.03 -2.83
N THR A 222 5.84 -23.07 -2.36
CA THR A 222 4.80 -23.99 -2.86
C THR A 222 4.33 -23.58 -4.27
N ILE A 223 4.20 -22.29 -4.52
CA ILE A 223 3.73 -21.75 -5.81
C ILE A 223 4.81 -21.88 -6.90
N ASP A 224 6.09 -21.59 -6.60
CA ASP A 224 7.18 -21.57 -7.58
C ASP A 224 7.19 -22.77 -8.54
N PRO A 225 7.17 -24.04 -8.09
CA PRO A 225 7.19 -25.21 -8.98
C PRO A 225 5.89 -25.46 -9.74
N LEU A 226 4.81 -24.75 -9.41
CA LEU A 226 3.52 -24.91 -10.08
C LEU A 226 3.38 -23.99 -11.30
N LEU A 227 4.14 -22.91 -11.35
CA LEU A 227 4.06 -21.90 -12.43
C LEU A 227 4.29 -22.48 -13.85
N PRO A 228 5.14 -23.50 -14.08
CA PRO A 228 5.28 -24.12 -15.41
C PRO A 228 4.00 -24.74 -15.95
N LYS A 229 2.96 -24.94 -15.13
CA LYS A 229 1.65 -25.40 -15.62
C LYS A 229 0.94 -24.34 -16.46
N ILE A 230 1.21 -23.04 -16.19
CA ILE A 230 0.49 -21.93 -16.80
C ILE A 230 1.40 -20.95 -17.57
N PHE A 231 2.70 -20.94 -17.33
CA PHE A 231 3.65 -20.08 -18.04
C PHE A 231 4.80 -20.85 -18.67
N LYS A 232 5.31 -20.33 -19.79
CA LYS A 232 6.48 -20.85 -20.51
C LYS A 232 7.74 -20.02 -20.25
N GLU A 233 7.57 -18.74 -19.95
CA GLU A 233 8.66 -17.79 -19.71
C GLU A 233 8.61 -17.31 -18.27
N PHE A 234 9.76 -17.08 -17.68
CA PHE A 234 9.91 -16.70 -16.28
C PHE A 234 10.84 -15.50 -16.16
N PRO A 235 10.62 -14.61 -15.19
CA PRO A 235 11.56 -13.53 -14.92
C PRO A 235 12.90 -14.11 -14.43
N ARG A 236 14.00 -13.51 -14.86
CA ARG A 236 15.35 -13.83 -14.37
C ARG A 236 15.62 -13.24 -12.99
N ALA A 237 14.99 -12.09 -12.70
CA ALA A 237 15.12 -11.46 -11.40
C ALA A 237 14.50 -12.36 -10.31
N PRO A 238 15.25 -12.69 -9.25
CA PRO A 238 14.69 -13.40 -8.10
C PRO A 238 13.84 -12.48 -7.24
N TYR A 239 13.05 -13.10 -6.35
CA TYR A 239 12.34 -12.38 -5.28
C TYR A 239 12.56 -13.03 -3.92
N GLY A 240 12.27 -12.26 -2.88
CA GLY A 240 12.23 -12.75 -1.51
C GLY A 240 11.02 -12.21 -0.76
N VAL A 241 10.79 -12.75 0.43
CA VAL A 241 9.77 -12.24 1.36
C VAL A 241 10.48 -11.53 2.52
N LYS A 242 9.96 -10.39 2.94
CA LYS A 242 10.45 -9.64 4.10
C LYS A 242 9.29 -9.18 4.98
N PRO A 243 9.50 -9.04 6.29
CA PRO A 243 8.52 -8.36 7.13
C PRO A 243 8.50 -6.86 6.82
N ILE A 244 7.31 -6.27 6.89
CA ILE A 244 7.18 -4.80 6.92
C ILE A 244 7.88 -4.30 8.19
N PRO A 245 8.70 -3.23 8.11
CA PRO A 245 9.38 -2.68 9.27
C PRO A 245 8.42 -2.36 10.42
N ALA A 246 8.79 -2.75 11.64
CA ALA A 246 7.92 -2.73 12.83
C ALA A 246 7.32 -1.34 13.10
N GLU A 247 8.09 -0.27 12.85
CA GLU A 247 7.67 1.10 13.06
C GLU A 247 6.58 1.57 12.07
N SER A 248 6.51 0.97 10.89
CA SER A 248 5.49 1.29 9.86
C SER A 248 4.35 0.29 9.79
N ALA A 249 4.54 -0.91 10.31
CA ALA A 249 3.59 -2.00 10.23
C ALA A 249 2.18 -1.65 10.77
N PRO A 250 2.02 -0.91 11.89
CA PRO A 250 0.70 -0.51 12.39
C PRO A 250 -0.10 0.40 11.43
N PHE A 251 0.59 1.10 10.53
CA PHE A 251 0.01 2.10 9.62
C PHE A 251 0.06 1.69 8.15
N THR A 252 0.53 0.46 7.89
CA THR A 252 0.70 -0.06 6.53
C THR A 252 -0.36 -1.12 6.24
N THR A 253 -0.70 -1.28 4.96
CA THR A 253 -1.58 -2.34 4.45
C THR A 253 -1.06 -3.75 4.80
N THR A 254 -1.84 -4.77 4.45
CA THR A 254 -1.51 -6.18 4.74
C THR A 254 -0.21 -6.63 4.06
N ALA A 255 0.06 -6.12 2.87
CA ALA A 255 1.29 -6.40 2.14
C ALA A 255 1.55 -5.34 1.07
N TYR A 256 2.75 -5.40 0.48
CA TYR A 256 3.11 -4.69 -0.75
C TYR A 256 4.32 -5.32 -1.40
N TYR A 257 4.47 -5.09 -2.69
CA TYR A 257 5.62 -5.54 -3.46
C TYR A 257 6.57 -4.39 -3.83
N ASN A 258 7.89 -4.64 -3.69
CA ASN A 258 8.95 -3.77 -4.17
C ASN A 258 9.67 -4.40 -5.35
N SER A 259 9.70 -3.67 -6.47
CA SER A 259 10.31 -4.12 -7.72
C SER A 259 11.82 -4.34 -7.59
N PRO A 260 12.41 -5.25 -8.39
CA PRO A 260 13.86 -5.41 -8.46
C PRO A 260 14.52 -4.14 -9.03
N SER A 261 15.78 -3.96 -8.65
CA SER A 261 16.66 -2.93 -9.20
C SER A 261 18.06 -3.50 -9.35
N PRO A 262 18.98 -2.85 -10.07
CA PRO A 262 20.34 -3.32 -10.20
C PRO A 262 20.96 -3.65 -8.84
N GLY A 263 21.43 -4.89 -8.66
CA GLY A 263 22.01 -5.39 -7.40
C GLY A 263 21.02 -5.75 -6.30
N ARG A 264 19.70 -5.63 -6.53
CA ARG A 264 18.67 -5.93 -5.54
C ARG A 264 17.53 -6.76 -6.15
N PRO A 265 17.15 -7.89 -5.53
CA PRO A 265 15.96 -8.66 -5.96
C PRO A 265 14.66 -7.91 -5.69
N GLY A 266 13.56 -8.41 -6.23
CA GLY A 266 12.22 -7.99 -5.82
C GLY A 266 11.89 -8.46 -4.40
N TYR A 267 11.05 -7.72 -3.67
CA TYR A 267 10.62 -8.14 -2.34
C TYR A 267 9.12 -8.00 -2.16
N PHE A 268 8.51 -9.08 -1.74
CA PHE A 268 7.19 -9.12 -1.15
C PHE A 268 7.31 -8.79 0.34
N TYR A 269 6.72 -7.70 0.79
CA TYR A 269 6.69 -7.27 2.18
C TYR A 269 5.38 -7.66 2.83
N ALA A 270 5.45 -8.56 3.83
CA ALA A 270 4.30 -9.03 4.60
C ALA A 270 4.18 -8.30 5.94
N ASN A 271 2.98 -7.88 6.29
CA ASN A 271 2.70 -7.22 7.56
C ASN A 271 2.50 -8.25 8.67
N LEU A 272 3.41 -8.32 9.61
CA LEU A 272 3.37 -9.24 10.74
C LEU A 272 2.79 -8.62 12.02
N TYR A 273 2.40 -7.34 11.96
CA TYR A 273 1.78 -6.66 13.10
C TYR A 273 0.39 -7.22 13.37
N LYS A 274 0.13 -7.60 14.61
CA LYS A 274 -1.11 -8.23 15.07
C LYS A 274 -1.44 -9.49 14.26
N PRO A 275 -0.66 -10.58 14.38
CA PRO A 275 -0.87 -11.81 13.63
C PRO A 275 -2.26 -12.40 13.85
N GLU A 276 -2.87 -12.16 15.02
CA GLU A 276 -4.25 -12.53 15.36
C GLU A 276 -5.32 -11.80 14.51
N SER A 277 -4.92 -10.85 13.71
CA SER A 277 -5.79 -10.14 12.74
C SER A 277 -5.48 -10.51 11.28
N ARG A 278 -4.61 -11.50 11.05
CA ARG A 278 -4.09 -11.90 9.74
C ARG A 278 -4.46 -13.37 9.49
N PRO A 279 -5.60 -13.65 8.86
CA PRO A 279 -6.07 -15.02 8.75
C PRO A 279 -5.23 -15.85 7.76
N LYS A 280 -5.05 -17.13 8.11
CA LYS A 280 -4.30 -18.11 7.32
C LYS A 280 -4.84 -18.25 5.91
N TYR A 281 -6.15 -18.19 5.74
CA TYR A 281 -6.83 -18.35 4.45
C TYR A 281 -6.61 -17.18 3.47
N GLU A 282 -6.00 -16.06 3.92
CA GLU A 282 -5.60 -14.96 3.05
C GLU A 282 -4.16 -15.09 2.54
N ILE A 283 -3.36 -16.00 3.10
CA ILE A 283 -1.94 -16.16 2.73
C ILE A 283 -1.77 -16.59 1.28
N PRO A 284 -2.51 -17.58 0.74
CA PRO A 284 -2.37 -18.00 -0.64
C PRO A 284 -2.65 -16.87 -1.63
N VAL A 285 -3.80 -16.21 -1.52
CA VAL A 285 -4.22 -15.14 -2.44
C VAL A 285 -3.26 -13.96 -2.39
N LEU A 286 -2.82 -13.56 -1.20
CA LEU A 286 -1.89 -12.43 -1.04
C LEU A 286 -0.52 -12.75 -1.62
N THR A 287 -0.03 -13.99 -1.44
CA THR A 287 1.24 -14.44 -2.02
C THR A 287 1.19 -14.45 -3.54
N VAL A 288 0.10 -14.91 -4.13
CA VAL A 288 -0.12 -14.87 -5.59
C VAL A 288 -0.13 -13.44 -6.11
N HIS A 289 -0.80 -12.53 -5.42
CA HIS A 289 -0.92 -11.13 -5.83
C HIS A 289 0.43 -10.40 -5.79
N GLU A 290 1.14 -10.48 -4.68
CA GLU A 290 2.36 -9.69 -4.44
C GLU A 290 3.61 -10.34 -5.06
N ALA A 291 3.68 -11.68 -5.05
CA ALA A 291 4.83 -12.42 -5.55
C ALA A 291 4.59 -12.97 -6.96
N VAL A 292 4.35 -14.27 -7.08
CA VAL A 292 4.22 -14.97 -8.35
C VAL A 292 2.90 -15.75 -8.42
N PRO A 293 2.17 -15.64 -9.53
CA PRO A 293 2.46 -14.93 -10.77
C PRO A 293 2.06 -13.45 -10.81
N GLY A 294 1.85 -12.79 -9.67
CA GLY A 294 1.38 -11.42 -9.54
C GLY A 294 2.43 -10.35 -9.84
N HIS A 295 2.55 -9.37 -8.95
CA HIS A 295 3.37 -8.17 -9.17
C HIS A 295 4.83 -8.47 -9.50
N HIS A 296 5.49 -9.38 -8.74
CA HIS A 296 6.88 -9.72 -9.05
C HIS A 296 7.03 -10.24 -10.47
N PHE A 297 6.19 -11.18 -10.86
CA PHE A 297 6.27 -11.83 -12.15
C PHE A 297 6.07 -10.83 -13.31
N GLN A 298 5.00 -10.06 -13.25
CA GLN A 298 4.64 -9.10 -14.30
C GLN A 298 5.68 -7.98 -14.43
N ILE A 299 6.06 -7.37 -13.30
CA ILE A 299 6.96 -6.20 -13.32
C ILE A 299 8.37 -6.62 -13.73
N SER A 300 8.85 -7.77 -13.25
CA SER A 300 10.18 -8.26 -13.61
C SER A 300 10.27 -8.60 -15.08
N ILE A 301 9.28 -9.29 -15.66
CA ILE A 301 9.23 -9.54 -17.10
C ILE A 301 9.19 -8.22 -17.88
N ALA A 302 8.39 -7.25 -17.45
CA ALA A 302 8.34 -5.94 -18.12
C ALA A 302 9.69 -5.22 -18.12
N GLN A 303 10.45 -5.30 -17.02
CA GLN A 303 11.80 -4.72 -16.93
C GLN A 303 12.82 -5.44 -17.80
N GLU A 304 12.62 -6.72 -18.05
CA GLU A 304 13.51 -7.58 -18.85
C GLU A 304 13.20 -7.53 -20.37
N LEU A 305 12.10 -6.91 -20.78
CA LEU A 305 11.76 -6.79 -22.21
C LEU A 305 12.88 -6.11 -22.98
N GLU A 306 13.25 -6.71 -24.13
CA GLU A 306 14.18 -6.13 -25.06
C GLU A 306 13.45 -5.28 -26.11
N ASN A 307 14.15 -4.35 -26.74
CA ASN A 307 13.64 -3.52 -27.86
C ASN A 307 12.41 -2.64 -27.53
N VAL A 308 12.22 -2.31 -26.26
CA VAL A 308 11.20 -1.33 -25.84
C VAL A 308 11.88 -0.12 -25.16
N PRO A 309 11.35 1.10 -25.33
CA PRO A 309 11.88 2.28 -24.66
C PRO A 309 11.93 2.11 -23.14
N THR A 310 12.98 2.65 -22.51
CA THR A 310 13.23 2.49 -21.07
C THR A 310 12.04 2.92 -20.21
N PHE A 311 11.35 4.01 -20.59
CA PHE A 311 10.19 4.46 -19.81
C PHE A 311 9.08 3.40 -19.75
N ARG A 312 8.88 2.58 -20.80
CA ARG A 312 7.87 1.53 -20.81
C ARG A 312 8.19 0.37 -19.88
N LYS A 313 9.47 0.15 -19.56
CA LYS A 313 9.90 -0.88 -18.63
C LYS A 313 9.60 -0.54 -17.17
N TYR A 314 9.60 0.75 -16.84
CA TYR A 314 9.55 1.24 -15.47
C TYR A 314 8.31 2.10 -15.16
N GLN A 315 7.56 2.52 -16.17
CA GLN A 315 6.30 3.23 -15.97
C GLN A 315 5.16 2.22 -15.81
N GLY A 316 4.61 2.14 -14.60
CA GLY A 316 3.41 1.37 -14.32
C GLY A 316 2.14 2.11 -14.76
N ILE A 317 1.27 1.44 -15.53
CA ILE A 317 -0.12 1.83 -15.73
C ILE A 317 -0.93 1.10 -14.66
N THR A 318 -1.54 1.83 -13.73
CA THR A 318 -2.22 1.26 -12.55
C THR A 318 -3.25 0.19 -12.93
N ALA A 319 -4.08 0.45 -13.95
CA ALA A 319 -5.06 -0.52 -14.44
C ALA A 319 -4.42 -1.84 -14.86
N PHE A 320 -3.25 -1.81 -15.49
CA PHE A 320 -2.55 -3.03 -15.91
C PHE A 320 -1.86 -3.72 -14.73
N VAL A 321 -1.14 -2.98 -13.89
CA VAL A 321 -0.38 -3.56 -12.78
C VAL A 321 -1.31 -4.19 -11.74
N GLU A 322 -2.32 -3.46 -11.31
CA GLU A 322 -3.30 -3.94 -10.32
C GLU A 322 -4.27 -4.95 -10.93
N GLY A 323 -4.68 -4.73 -12.19
CA GLY A 323 -5.52 -5.68 -12.93
C GLY A 323 -4.82 -7.02 -13.15
N TRP A 324 -3.51 -7.02 -13.41
CA TRP A 324 -2.72 -8.26 -13.45
C TRP A 324 -2.65 -8.94 -12.07
N GLY A 325 -2.43 -8.18 -10.99
CA GLY A 325 -2.47 -8.71 -9.62
C GLY A 325 -3.80 -9.41 -9.34
N LEU A 326 -4.92 -8.78 -9.65
CA LEU A 326 -6.25 -9.36 -9.50
C LEU A 326 -6.45 -10.60 -10.38
N TYR A 327 -6.06 -10.55 -11.66
CA TYR A 327 -6.12 -11.70 -12.56
C TYR A 327 -5.26 -12.87 -12.06
N SER A 328 -4.10 -12.57 -11.47
CA SER A 328 -3.21 -13.59 -10.90
C SER A 328 -3.86 -14.35 -9.76
N GLU A 329 -4.73 -13.72 -8.99
CA GLU A 329 -5.48 -14.38 -7.92
C GLU A 329 -6.38 -15.48 -8.49
N GLU A 330 -7.02 -15.28 -9.66
CA GLU A 330 -7.79 -16.31 -10.34
C GLU A 330 -6.89 -17.43 -10.87
N LEU A 331 -5.67 -17.12 -11.33
CA LEU A 331 -4.71 -18.13 -11.79
C LEU A 331 -4.31 -19.11 -10.69
N GLY A 332 -4.47 -18.75 -9.43
CA GLY A 332 -4.29 -19.65 -8.29
C GLY A 332 -5.16 -20.92 -8.38
N GLU A 333 -6.35 -20.84 -8.99
CA GLU A 333 -7.20 -22.01 -9.20
C GLU A 333 -6.59 -23.01 -10.18
N TYR A 334 -6.00 -22.53 -11.28
CA TYR A 334 -5.40 -23.38 -12.31
C TYR A 334 -4.15 -24.11 -11.83
N ILE A 335 -3.54 -23.65 -10.76
CA ILE A 335 -2.39 -24.29 -10.12
C ILE A 335 -2.76 -25.02 -8.82
N ASN A 336 -4.05 -25.02 -8.44
CA ASN A 336 -4.62 -25.69 -7.28
C ASN A 336 -4.00 -25.24 -5.94
N ILE A 337 -3.89 -23.94 -5.71
CA ILE A 337 -3.44 -23.42 -4.41
C ILE A 337 -4.60 -23.10 -3.46
N TYR A 338 -5.84 -23.14 -3.93
CA TYR A 338 -7.07 -22.94 -3.15
C TYR A 338 -7.82 -24.26 -2.94
N ASP A 339 -7.08 -25.36 -2.69
CA ASP A 339 -7.68 -26.67 -2.45
C ASP A 339 -8.51 -26.72 -1.16
N ASP A 340 -8.16 -25.94 -0.14
CA ASP A 340 -9.00 -25.73 1.04
C ASP A 340 -10.10 -24.72 0.69
N PRO A 341 -11.38 -25.04 0.90
CA PRO A 341 -12.48 -24.11 0.68
C PRO A 341 -12.33 -22.77 1.43
N TYR A 342 -11.64 -22.76 2.57
CA TYR A 342 -11.35 -21.52 3.29
C TYR A 342 -10.35 -20.63 2.54
N ASP A 343 -9.36 -21.20 1.85
CA ASP A 343 -8.41 -20.44 1.03
C ASP A 343 -9.12 -19.82 -0.17
N LYS A 344 -10.06 -20.55 -0.81
CA LYS A 344 -10.93 -19.98 -1.83
C LYS A 344 -11.82 -18.85 -1.28
N PHE A 345 -12.36 -19.01 -0.08
CA PHE A 345 -13.10 -17.93 0.57
C PHE A 345 -12.22 -16.71 0.84
N GLY A 346 -10.95 -16.92 1.16
CA GLY A 346 -9.95 -15.87 1.30
C GLY A 346 -9.74 -15.08 0.00
N GLN A 347 -9.61 -15.77 -1.14
CA GLN A 347 -9.51 -15.14 -2.45
C GLN A 347 -10.78 -14.31 -2.76
N LEU A 348 -11.95 -14.86 -2.54
CA LEU A 348 -13.23 -14.14 -2.72
C LEU A 348 -13.38 -12.96 -1.76
N THR A 349 -12.76 -12.99 -0.58
CA THR A 349 -12.76 -11.85 0.36
C THR A 349 -11.99 -10.67 -0.22
N TYR A 350 -10.85 -10.90 -0.88
CA TYR A 350 -10.09 -9.86 -1.57
C TYR A 350 -10.85 -9.32 -2.79
N ASP A 351 -11.49 -10.18 -3.55
CA ASP A 351 -12.35 -9.81 -4.68
C ASP A 351 -13.52 -8.92 -4.22
N MET A 352 -14.23 -9.37 -3.18
CA MET A 352 -15.33 -8.62 -2.55
C MET A 352 -14.88 -7.24 -2.07
N TRP A 353 -13.73 -7.16 -1.44
CA TRP A 353 -13.19 -5.88 -0.96
C TRP A 353 -12.95 -4.88 -2.09
N ARG A 354 -12.45 -5.34 -3.25
CA ARG A 354 -12.26 -4.50 -4.43
C ARG A 354 -13.59 -4.10 -5.07
N ALA A 355 -14.53 -5.03 -5.18
CA ALA A 355 -15.87 -4.75 -5.70
C ALA A 355 -16.61 -3.71 -4.83
N ILE A 356 -16.55 -3.85 -3.49
CA ILE A 356 -17.09 -2.87 -2.56
C ILE A 356 -16.45 -1.49 -2.74
N ARG A 357 -15.14 -1.42 -3.01
CA ARG A 357 -14.46 -0.14 -3.26
C ARG A 357 -14.95 0.55 -4.52
N LEU A 358 -15.29 -0.18 -5.58
CA LEU A 358 -15.92 0.41 -6.76
C LEU A 358 -17.23 1.10 -6.39
N VAL A 359 -18.04 0.47 -5.55
CA VAL A 359 -19.34 1.03 -5.11
C VAL A 359 -19.17 2.21 -4.17
N VAL A 360 -18.31 2.07 -3.15
CA VAL A 360 -18.14 3.11 -2.11
C VAL A 360 -17.46 4.35 -2.67
N ASP A 361 -16.40 4.20 -3.46
CA ASP A 361 -15.63 5.32 -3.99
C ASP A 361 -16.46 6.16 -4.97
N THR A 362 -17.07 5.51 -5.96
CA THR A 362 -17.96 6.19 -6.91
C THR A 362 -19.22 6.72 -6.23
N GLY A 363 -19.75 6.01 -5.24
CA GLY A 363 -20.90 6.41 -4.46
C GLY A 363 -20.69 7.70 -3.67
N THR A 364 -19.49 7.95 -3.13
CA THR A 364 -19.18 9.20 -2.44
C THR A 364 -19.18 10.41 -3.38
N VAL A 365 -19.03 10.18 -4.68
CA VAL A 365 -19.04 11.23 -5.71
C VAL A 365 -20.45 11.41 -6.31
N SER A 366 -21.12 10.31 -6.65
CA SER A 366 -22.40 10.33 -7.36
C SER A 366 -23.61 10.40 -6.42
N TYR A 367 -23.52 9.78 -5.26
CA TYR A 367 -24.63 9.63 -4.31
C TYR A 367 -24.26 10.22 -2.95
N THR A 368 -25.09 11.15 -2.44
CA THR A 368 -24.85 11.87 -1.17
C THR A 368 -25.07 11.02 0.09
N HIS A 369 -25.43 9.73 -0.03
CA HIS A 369 -26.03 8.97 1.07
C HIS A 369 -25.25 7.72 1.51
N LEU A 370 -24.13 7.37 0.87
CA LEU A 370 -23.33 6.25 1.34
C LEU A 370 -22.49 6.66 2.55
N ARG A 371 -23.05 6.51 3.73
CA ARG A 371 -22.24 6.46 4.94
C ARG A 371 -21.47 5.14 4.91
N ALA A 372 -20.15 5.21 5.10
CA ALA A 372 -19.28 4.03 5.09
C ALA A 372 -19.78 2.89 6.03
N HIS A 373 -20.57 3.21 7.04
CA HIS A 373 -21.19 2.25 7.96
C HIS A 373 -22.43 1.54 7.39
N GLU A 374 -23.14 2.13 6.44
CA GLU A 374 -24.35 1.53 5.87
C GLU A 374 -24.02 0.49 4.80
N THR A 375 -22.90 0.67 4.11
CA THR A 375 -22.47 -0.24 3.02
C THR A 375 -22.00 -1.59 3.56
N ILE A 376 -21.31 -1.61 4.69
CA ILE A 376 -20.73 -2.85 5.28
C ILE A 376 -21.80 -3.72 5.95
N HIS A 377 -22.93 -3.15 6.38
CA HIS A 377 -23.99 -3.89 7.06
C HIS A 377 -25.11 -4.37 6.12
N HIS A 378 -25.21 -3.82 4.93
CA HIS A 378 -26.26 -4.14 3.96
C HIS A 378 -25.75 -4.88 2.71
N LEU A 379 -24.44 -5.00 2.54
CA LEU A 379 -23.76 -5.80 1.52
C LEU A 379 -23.05 -6.98 2.15
#